data_85a9a13a05a3d9b1ba3d4ab913b93aa0
#
_entry.id   85a9a13a05a3d9b1ba3d4ab913b93aa0
#
_cell.length_a   1.000
_cell.length_b   1.000
_cell.length_c   1.000
_cell.angle_alpha   90.00
_cell.angle_beta   90.00
_cell.angle_gamma   90.00
#
_symmetry.space_group_name_H-M   'P 1'
#
loop_
_entity.id
_entity.type
_entity.pdbx_description
1 polymer ?
#
loop_
_entity_poly.entity_id
_entity_poly.type
_entity_poly.pdbx_seq_one_letter_code
_entity_poly.pdbx_strand_id
1 'polypeptide(L)'
;FYESYEFHRLERKFRKLLKLDIAKCFSHIYTHSVSWAVKSKEFSKVNRTYNSFEGCLDKLFQDANYGETNGIIIGPEFSRIFAEIILQRVDLNVESHLNLEPGIVKDKSYAIRRYVDDYFIFADDDETFKLIEFVLANELEKYKLYLNESKKEFIERPFVTGATMAKNDIAEIIEDLYGSLIHTEKLDELTAMVNLNPDVKIQPENMNNLFPLKGVWNKKLHADKFIKRIKIAVRKNNTTFDLVSSYLISAIKSKFFKVIRLLRMFDLSGKEDITYKFFSIFNEVIFFIYAMDFRVRQTYIISQVILEINSFANKQASDISEVIKKNTLMSFLCA
;
A
#
# COMPACT_ATOMS: atom_id res chain seq x y z
N PHE A 1 -0.07 8.18 7.39
CA PHE A 1 -0.71 9.44 7.80
C PHE A 1 -2.00 9.19 8.59
N TYR A 2 -2.98 8.42 8.06
CA TYR A 2 -4.29 8.17 8.70
C TYR A 2 -4.23 7.56 10.12
N GLU A 3 -3.17 6.84 10.47
CA GLU A 3 -2.94 6.23 11.77
C GLU A 3 -2.01 7.06 12.66
N SER A 4 -1.63 8.27 12.21
CA SER A 4 -0.71 9.12 12.98
C SER A 4 -1.44 9.89 14.08
N TYR A 5 -0.73 10.17 15.16
CA TYR A 5 -1.24 11.02 16.24
C TYR A 5 -1.70 12.39 15.74
N GLU A 6 -0.99 12.93 14.74
CA GLU A 6 -1.33 14.22 14.13
C GLU A 6 -2.69 14.17 13.41
N PHE A 7 -2.95 13.10 12.65
CA PHE A 7 -4.24 12.92 11.99
C PHE A 7 -5.38 12.86 12.99
N HIS A 8 -5.25 12.06 14.06
CA HIS A 8 -6.26 11.98 15.12
C HIS A 8 -6.45 13.31 15.87
N ARG A 9 -5.39 14.12 16.00
CA ARG A 9 -5.51 15.46 16.57
C ARG A 9 -6.32 16.38 15.66
N LEU A 10 -6.10 16.34 14.35
CA LEU A 10 -6.86 17.12 13.37
C LEU A 10 -8.32 16.66 13.30
N GLU A 11 -8.57 15.35 13.32
CA GLU A 11 -9.93 14.79 13.36
C GLU A 11 -10.72 15.22 14.61
N ARG A 12 -10.06 15.30 15.77
CA ARG A 12 -10.72 15.82 16.98
C ARG A 12 -11.07 17.30 16.87
N LYS A 13 -10.27 18.06 16.10
CA LYS A 13 -10.42 19.51 15.98
C LYS A 13 -11.43 19.92 14.91
N PHE A 14 -11.42 19.27 13.77
CA PHE A 14 -12.25 19.60 12.60
C PHE A 14 -13.30 18.53 12.32
N ARG A 15 -14.44 18.95 11.78
CA ARG A 15 -15.57 18.05 11.47
C ARG A 15 -15.51 17.48 10.07
N LYS A 16 -14.81 18.17 9.15
CA LYS A 16 -14.81 17.83 7.74
C LYS A 16 -13.39 17.76 7.19
N LEU A 17 -13.18 16.86 6.25
CA LEU A 17 -11.92 16.64 5.52
C LEU A 17 -12.23 16.66 4.02
N LEU A 18 -11.52 17.50 3.28
CA LEU A 18 -11.50 17.49 1.83
C LEU A 18 -10.16 16.94 1.36
N LYS A 19 -10.20 15.87 0.53
CA LYS A 19 -9.03 15.33 -0.15
C LYS A 19 -9.02 15.79 -1.59
N LEU A 20 -7.87 16.27 -2.04
CA LEU A 20 -7.63 16.69 -3.42
C LEU A 20 -6.33 16.02 -3.90
N ASP A 21 -6.28 15.68 -5.18
CA ASP A 21 -5.13 15.08 -5.86
C ASP A 21 -4.69 15.99 -7.01
N ILE A 22 -3.39 16.09 -7.28
CA ILE A 22 -2.89 16.80 -8.46
C ILE A 22 -2.93 15.85 -9.66
N ALA A 23 -3.65 16.23 -10.70
CA ALA A 23 -3.79 15.41 -11.91
C ALA A 23 -2.43 15.14 -12.56
N LYS A 24 -2.05 13.86 -12.65
CA LYS A 24 -0.82 13.41 -13.32
C LYS A 24 0.43 14.24 -12.95
N CYS A 25 0.62 14.54 -11.66
CA CYS A 25 1.61 15.48 -11.15
C CYS A 25 2.99 15.33 -11.84
N PHE A 26 3.62 14.17 -11.73
CA PHE A 26 4.96 13.92 -12.28
C PHE A 26 5.02 14.03 -13.83
N SER A 27 3.96 13.61 -14.50
CA SER A 27 3.89 13.67 -15.97
C SER A 27 3.62 15.08 -16.51
N HIS A 28 3.14 16.00 -15.66
CA HIS A 28 2.81 17.37 -16.05
C HIS A 28 3.77 18.41 -15.47
N ILE A 29 4.69 18.05 -14.58
CA ILE A 29 5.71 18.97 -14.08
C ILE A 29 6.52 19.48 -15.27
N TYR A 30 6.51 20.82 -15.45
CA TYR A 30 7.35 21.50 -16.39
C TYR A 30 8.72 21.75 -15.77
N THR A 31 9.81 21.17 -16.30
CA THR A 31 11.12 21.16 -15.64
C THR A 31 11.64 22.55 -15.29
N HIS A 32 11.40 23.55 -16.15
CA HIS A 32 11.78 24.94 -15.88
C HIS A 32 11.06 25.56 -14.68
N SER A 33 9.96 24.96 -14.21
CA SER A 33 9.21 25.47 -13.07
C SER A 33 9.98 25.39 -11.75
N VAL A 34 11.02 24.59 -11.66
CA VAL A 34 11.93 24.58 -10.50
C VAL A 34 12.61 25.94 -10.32
N SER A 35 13.02 26.58 -11.41
CA SER A 35 13.59 27.94 -11.35
C SER A 35 12.55 28.98 -10.88
N TRP A 36 11.29 28.81 -11.24
CA TRP A 36 10.22 29.68 -10.78
C TRP A 36 9.93 29.51 -9.28
N ALA A 37 10.04 28.27 -8.80
CA ALA A 37 9.84 27.96 -7.38
C ALA A 37 10.97 28.53 -6.50
N VAL A 38 12.23 28.46 -6.97
CA VAL A 38 13.40 28.89 -6.20
C VAL A 38 13.57 30.41 -6.23
N LYS A 39 13.42 31.05 -7.38
CA LYS A 39 13.67 32.51 -7.54
C LYS A 39 12.40 33.34 -7.77
N SER A 40 11.78 33.26 -8.85
CA SER A 40 10.45 33.68 -9.31
C SER A 40 10.39 33.50 -10.82
N LYS A 41 9.20 33.48 -11.37
CA LYS A 41 9.01 33.32 -12.82
C LYS A 41 9.56 34.50 -13.62
N GLU A 42 9.35 35.73 -13.13
CA GLU A 42 9.83 36.97 -13.75
C GLU A 42 11.35 37.02 -13.77
N PHE A 43 11.99 36.81 -12.61
CA PHE A 43 13.44 36.80 -12.48
C PHE A 43 14.07 35.73 -13.36
N SER A 44 13.50 34.50 -13.37
CA SER A 44 14.04 33.38 -14.14
C SER A 44 13.95 33.56 -15.65
N LYS A 45 12.95 34.33 -16.15
CA LYS A 45 12.84 34.67 -17.57
C LYS A 45 13.88 35.68 -18.02
N VAL A 46 14.26 36.63 -17.17
CA VAL A 46 15.26 37.66 -17.48
C VAL A 46 16.69 37.13 -17.31
N ASN A 47 16.90 36.32 -16.25
CA ASN A 47 18.23 35.83 -15.86
C ASN A 47 18.35 34.32 -16.09
N ARG A 48 18.43 33.88 -17.34
CA ARG A 48 18.66 32.47 -17.67
C ARG A 48 20.14 32.11 -17.44
N THR A 49 20.44 31.48 -16.30
CA THR A 49 21.75 30.96 -15.95
C THR A 49 21.74 29.44 -15.86
N TYR A 50 22.42 28.75 -16.75
CA TYR A 50 22.54 27.29 -16.73
C TYR A 50 23.45 26.77 -15.61
N ASN A 51 24.32 27.62 -15.05
CA ASN A 51 25.26 27.24 -13.99
C ASN A 51 24.74 27.47 -12.56
N SER A 52 23.48 27.79 -12.39
CA SER A 52 22.85 27.87 -11.09
C SER A 52 22.32 26.50 -10.66
N PHE A 53 22.10 26.32 -9.35
CA PHE A 53 21.54 25.05 -8.80
C PHE A 53 20.27 24.63 -9.54
N GLU A 54 19.30 25.53 -9.65
CA GLU A 54 18.05 25.27 -10.34
C GLU A 54 18.22 25.01 -11.85
N GLY A 55 19.18 25.67 -12.49
CA GLY A 55 19.51 25.44 -13.91
C GLY A 55 20.16 24.07 -14.14
N CYS A 56 21.08 23.67 -13.26
CA CYS A 56 21.66 22.31 -13.29
C CYS A 56 20.62 21.24 -13.04
N LEU A 57 19.69 21.48 -12.09
CA LEU A 57 18.63 20.55 -11.75
C LEU A 57 17.63 20.39 -12.91
N ASP A 58 17.23 21.50 -13.52
CA ASP A 58 16.38 21.52 -14.73
C ASP A 58 17.01 20.72 -15.87
N LYS A 59 18.27 20.98 -16.15
CA LYS A 59 19.04 20.27 -17.20
C LYS A 59 19.13 18.75 -16.89
N LEU A 60 19.41 18.38 -15.64
CA LEU A 60 19.48 16.98 -15.23
C LEU A 60 18.17 16.24 -15.53
N PHE A 61 17.02 16.85 -15.22
CA PHE A 61 15.72 16.23 -15.44
C PHE A 61 15.32 16.14 -16.90
N GLN A 62 15.71 17.12 -17.72
CA GLN A 62 15.57 17.05 -19.18
C GLN A 62 16.41 15.92 -19.76
N ASP A 63 17.71 15.86 -19.41
CA ASP A 63 18.62 14.84 -19.92
C ASP A 63 18.18 13.42 -19.50
N ALA A 64 17.64 13.28 -18.28
CA ALA A 64 17.10 12.02 -17.76
C ALA A 64 15.79 11.60 -18.47
N ASN A 65 15.08 12.53 -19.12
CA ASN A 65 13.82 12.30 -19.81
C ASN A 65 13.92 12.59 -21.32
N TYR A 66 14.96 12.10 -21.97
CA TYR A 66 15.17 12.20 -23.41
C TYR A 66 15.18 13.64 -23.97
N GLY A 67 15.54 14.63 -23.17
CA GLY A 67 15.53 16.05 -23.53
C GLY A 67 14.14 16.72 -23.43
N GLU A 68 13.13 16.00 -22.97
CA GLU A 68 11.79 16.53 -22.79
C GLU A 68 11.73 17.51 -21.61
N THR A 69 11.00 18.61 -21.78
CA THR A 69 10.82 19.63 -20.75
C THR A 69 9.49 19.47 -19.97
N ASN A 70 8.61 18.60 -20.45
CA ASN A 70 7.31 18.34 -19.85
C ASN A 70 7.29 16.90 -19.31
N GLY A 71 7.03 16.77 -18.03
CA GLY A 71 7.12 15.52 -17.29
C GLY A 71 8.51 15.21 -16.76
N ILE A 72 8.54 14.47 -15.68
CA ILE A 72 9.76 13.93 -15.06
C ILE A 72 9.61 12.42 -14.85
N ILE A 73 10.74 11.71 -14.79
CA ILE A 73 10.76 10.26 -14.63
C ILE A 73 10.06 9.85 -13.33
N ILE A 74 9.16 8.89 -13.41
CA ILE A 74 8.46 8.33 -12.26
C ILE A 74 9.27 7.16 -11.69
N GLY A 75 9.45 7.14 -10.36
CA GLY A 75 10.08 6.05 -9.63
C GLY A 75 11.32 6.43 -8.83
N PRO A 76 12.30 7.16 -9.39
CA PRO A 76 13.45 7.60 -8.62
C PRO A 76 13.09 8.60 -7.51
N GLU A 77 13.75 8.50 -6.35
CA GLU A 77 13.52 9.39 -5.21
C GLU A 77 13.86 10.85 -5.52
N PHE A 78 14.85 11.10 -6.37
CA PHE A 78 15.20 12.47 -6.77
C PHE A 78 14.06 13.16 -7.54
N SER A 79 13.21 12.42 -8.26
CA SER A 79 12.01 12.99 -8.90
C SER A 79 10.99 13.49 -7.85
N ARG A 80 10.86 12.76 -6.75
CA ARG A 80 10.04 13.21 -5.62
C ARG A 80 10.59 14.49 -4.99
N ILE A 81 11.91 14.57 -4.81
CA ILE A 81 12.58 15.78 -4.28
C ILE A 81 12.37 16.97 -5.22
N PHE A 82 12.47 16.76 -6.53
CA PHE A 82 12.24 17.81 -7.53
C PHE A 82 10.81 18.36 -7.46
N ALA A 83 9.83 17.44 -7.46
CA ALA A 83 8.42 17.82 -7.32
C ALA A 83 8.17 18.57 -6.00
N GLU A 84 8.82 18.12 -4.90
CA GLU A 84 8.68 18.71 -3.58
C GLU A 84 9.16 20.17 -3.54
N ILE A 85 10.25 20.52 -4.23
CA ILE A 85 10.74 21.90 -4.32
C ILE A 85 9.66 22.83 -4.92
N ILE A 86 8.97 22.35 -5.97
CA ILE A 86 7.92 23.13 -6.63
C ILE A 86 6.68 23.22 -5.73
N LEU A 87 6.23 22.09 -5.18
CA LEU A 87 5.01 22.01 -4.39
C LEU A 87 5.14 22.74 -3.05
N GLN A 88 6.31 22.74 -2.41
CA GLN A 88 6.55 23.57 -1.22
C GLN A 88 6.37 25.06 -1.52
N ARG A 89 6.77 25.53 -2.69
CA ARG A 89 6.53 26.92 -3.07
C ARG A 89 5.04 27.20 -3.24
N VAL A 90 4.31 26.26 -3.84
CA VAL A 90 2.84 26.36 -3.93
C VAL A 90 2.22 26.43 -2.55
N ASP A 91 2.62 25.55 -1.63
CA ASP A 91 2.11 25.52 -0.24
C ASP A 91 2.34 26.87 0.47
N LEU A 92 3.56 27.43 0.36
CA LEU A 92 3.90 28.74 0.95
C LEU A 92 3.05 29.88 0.37
N ASN A 93 2.85 29.87 -0.94
CA ASN A 93 2.02 30.88 -1.60
C ASN A 93 0.56 30.77 -1.15
N VAL A 94 0.00 29.55 -1.11
CA VAL A 94 -1.36 29.29 -0.62
C VAL A 94 -1.50 29.79 0.81
N GLU A 95 -0.57 29.46 1.70
CA GLU A 95 -0.59 29.92 3.08
C GLU A 95 -0.53 31.44 3.16
N SER A 96 0.33 32.08 2.36
CA SER A 96 0.46 33.54 2.30
C SER A 96 -0.84 34.21 1.84
N HIS A 97 -1.51 33.67 0.83
CA HIS A 97 -2.80 34.18 0.36
C HIS A 97 -3.90 34.02 1.42
N LEU A 98 -4.01 32.85 2.04
CA LEU A 98 -5.01 32.59 3.07
C LEU A 98 -4.83 33.46 4.32
N ASN A 99 -3.58 33.80 4.68
CA ASN A 99 -3.29 34.70 5.79
C ASN A 99 -3.73 36.14 5.57
N LEU A 100 -4.01 36.57 4.32
CA LEU A 100 -4.54 37.87 3.99
C LEU A 100 -6.07 37.94 4.13
N GLU A 101 -6.75 36.79 4.19
CA GLU A 101 -8.21 36.71 4.26
C GLU A 101 -8.70 36.92 5.70
N PRO A 102 -9.63 37.87 5.93
CA PRO A 102 -10.15 38.12 7.27
C PRO A 102 -10.85 36.89 7.87
N GLY A 103 -10.50 36.55 9.09
CA GLY A 103 -11.11 35.42 9.83
C GLY A 103 -10.53 34.03 9.50
N ILE A 104 -9.67 33.91 8.51
CA ILE A 104 -9.00 32.66 8.14
C ILE A 104 -7.65 32.57 8.84
N VAL A 105 -7.53 31.65 9.79
CA VAL A 105 -6.32 31.49 10.60
C VAL A 105 -5.87 30.03 10.56
N LYS A 106 -4.62 29.80 10.12
CA LYS A 106 -4.00 28.46 10.11
C LYS A 106 -4.08 27.80 11.49
N ASP A 107 -4.34 26.52 11.48
CA ASP A 107 -4.51 25.69 12.69
C ASP A 107 -5.66 26.16 13.63
N LYS A 108 -6.49 27.11 13.23
CA LYS A 108 -7.73 27.48 13.93
C LYS A 108 -8.95 27.27 13.05
N SER A 109 -9.02 27.94 11.92
CA SER A 109 -10.12 27.84 10.95
C SER A 109 -9.92 26.68 9.97
N TYR A 110 -8.68 26.38 9.65
CA TYR A 110 -8.30 25.30 8.73
C TYR A 110 -6.95 24.68 9.08
N ALA A 111 -6.69 23.49 8.54
CA ALA A 111 -5.36 22.90 8.46
C ALA A 111 -5.19 22.22 7.11
N ILE A 112 -4.01 22.37 6.51
CA ILE A 112 -3.64 21.72 5.26
C ILE A 112 -2.46 20.78 5.55
N ARG A 113 -2.53 19.56 5.03
CA ARG A 113 -1.43 18.61 4.99
C ARG A 113 -1.29 18.10 3.57
N ARG A 114 -0.06 17.87 3.13
CA ARG A 114 0.22 17.31 1.81
C ARG A 114 1.12 16.10 1.92
N TYR A 115 0.85 15.11 1.13
CA TYR A 115 1.72 13.97 0.92
C TYR A 115 1.95 13.78 -0.58
N VAL A 116 3.10 14.23 -1.06
CA VAL A 116 3.47 14.30 -2.49
C VAL A 116 2.45 15.15 -3.25
N ASP A 117 1.55 14.53 -3.99
CA ASP A 117 0.49 15.13 -4.80
C ASP A 117 -0.90 15.14 -4.12
N ASP A 118 -1.05 14.44 -3.00
CA ASP A 118 -2.30 14.38 -2.23
C ASP A 118 -2.39 15.50 -1.19
N TYR A 119 -3.42 16.32 -1.28
CA TYR A 119 -3.77 17.34 -0.29
C TYR A 119 -4.88 16.86 0.64
N PHE A 120 -4.71 17.14 1.92
CA PHE A 120 -5.67 16.87 3.01
C PHE A 120 -6.00 18.21 3.67
N ILE A 121 -7.21 18.71 3.43
CA ILE A 121 -7.67 19.99 3.92
C ILE A 121 -8.74 19.74 4.98
N PHE A 122 -8.51 20.26 6.19
CA PHE A 122 -9.41 20.12 7.33
C PHE A 122 -10.03 21.48 7.64
N ALA A 123 -11.35 21.53 7.75
CA ALA A 123 -12.10 22.72 8.17
C ALA A 123 -13.49 22.31 8.69
N ASP A 124 -14.25 23.26 9.18
CA ASP A 124 -15.61 23.03 9.70
C ASP A 124 -16.71 23.51 8.74
N ASP A 125 -16.42 24.47 7.90
CA ASP A 125 -17.40 25.11 7.01
C ASP A 125 -17.02 24.97 5.52
N ASP A 126 -18.05 24.98 4.67
CA ASP A 126 -17.90 24.78 3.23
C ASP A 126 -17.34 26.01 2.50
N GLU A 127 -17.45 27.19 3.08
CA GLU A 127 -16.93 28.44 2.50
C GLU A 127 -15.40 28.42 2.58
N THR A 128 -14.85 28.03 3.72
CA THR A 128 -13.41 27.85 3.92
C THR A 128 -12.85 26.84 2.92
N PHE A 129 -13.54 25.72 2.67
CA PHE A 129 -13.08 24.75 1.66
C PHE A 129 -13.06 25.34 0.25
N LYS A 130 -14.10 26.05 -0.17
CA LYS A 130 -14.17 26.68 -1.48
C LYS A 130 -13.07 27.72 -1.67
N LEU A 131 -12.81 28.52 -0.65
CA LEU A 131 -11.73 29.50 -0.66
C LEU A 131 -10.37 28.82 -0.82
N ILE A 132 -10.07 27.82 0.01
CA ILE A 132 -8.78 27.10 -0.04
C ILE A 132 -8.60 26.41 -1.40
N GLU A 133 -9.63 25.74 -1.90
CA GLU A 133 -9.61 25.07 -3.20
C GLU A 133 -9.35 26.06 -4.34
N PHE A 134 -10.02 27.20 -4.33
CA PHE A 134 -9.82 28.26 -5.31
C PHE A 134 -8.38 28.83 -5.27
N VAL A 135 -7.88 29.15 -4.08
CA VAL A 135 -6.50 29.64 -3.92
C VAL A 135 -5.48 28.60 -4.35
N LEU A 136 -5.67 27.33 -3.95
CA LEU A 136 -4.79 26.23 -4.31
C LEU A 136 -4.79 25.98 -5.83
N ALA A 137 -5.94 25.96 -6.47
CA ALA A 137 -6.05 25.79 -7.92
C ALA A 137 -5.31 26.91 -8.68
N ASN A 138 -5.49 28.16 -8.27
CA ASN A 138 -4.80 29.29 -8.88
C ASN A 138 -3.27 29.22 -8.67
N GLU A 139 -2.80 28.81 -7.50
CA GLU A 139 -1.35 28.67 -7.26
C GLU A 139 -0.75 27.50 -8.05
N LEU A 140 -1.44 26.37 -8.17
CA LEU A 140 -1.01 25.23 -8.99
C LEU A 140 -0.94 25.61 -10.48
N GLU A 141 -1.92 26.35 -10.99
CA GLU A 141 -1.96 26.78 -12.41
C GLU A 141 -0.75 27.60 -12.80
N LYS A 142 -0.18 28.41 -11.90
CA LYS A 142 1.07 29.18 -12.15
C LYS A 142 2.24 28.28 -12.53
N TYR A 143 2.21 27.03 -12.03
CA TYR A 143 3.19 25.97 -12.30
C TYR A 143 2.71 24.94 -13.34
N LYS A 144 1.58 25.20 -14.02
CA LYS A 144 0.94 24.30 -15.00
C LYS A 144 0.48 22.97 -14.40
N LEU A 145 0.15 22.96 -13.13
CA LEU A 145 -0.42 21.84 -12.42
C LEU A 145 -1.91 22.08 -12.16
N TYR A 146 -2.71 21.02 -12.14
CA TYR A 146 -4.16 21.11 -12.03
C TYR A 146 -4.70 20.09 -11.04
N LEU A 147 -5.78 20.41 -10.36
CA LEU A 147 -6.47 19.48 -9.48
C LEU A 147 -7.21 18.42 -10.30
N ASN A 148 -7.31 17.22 -9.73
CA ASN A 148 -8.04 16.09 -10.30
C ASN A 148 -9.45 16.03 -9.71
N GLU A 149 -10.41 16.63 -10.40
CA GLU A 149 -11.81 16.66 -9.96
C GLU A 149 -12.42 15.26 -9.76
N SER A 150 -11.95 14.26 -10.51
CA SER A 150 -12.48 12.89 -10.40
C SER A 150 -12.07 12.16 -9.11
N LYS A 151 -11.03 12.65 -8.43
CA LYS A 151 -10.53 12.10 -7.17
C LYS A 151 -10.85 12.97 -5.95
N LYS A 152 -11.63 14.03 -6.15
CA LYS A 152 -12.09 14.87 -5.05
C LYS A 152 -12.99 14.05 -4.13
N GLU A 153 -12.62 13.97 -2.86
CA GLU A 153 -13.35 13.23 -1.85
C GLU A 153 -13.63 14.09 -0.63
N PHE A 154 -14.90 14.18 -0.25
CA PHE A 154 -15.36 14.91 0.91
C PHE A 154 -15.77 13.92 2.01
N ILE A 155 -15.17 14.03 3.19
CA ILE A 155 -15.36 13.10 4.29
C ILE A 155 -15.80 13.87 5.53
N GLU A 156 -16.92 13.47 6.13
CA GLU A 156 -17.32 13.94 7.45
C GLU A 156 -16.77 13.03 8.53
N ARG A 157 -16.53 13.59 9.70
CA ARG A 157 -16.04 12.84 10.88
C ARG A 157 -17.02 11.73 11.28
N PRO A 158 -16.57 10.49 11.53
CA PRO A 158 -15.19 10.03 11.59
C PRO A 158 -14.53 9.87 10.21
N PHE A 159 -13.25 10.29 10.09
CA PHE A 159 -12.52 10.30 8.82
C PHE A 159 -12.01 8.90 8.44
N VAL A 160 -12.95 7.99 8.19
CA VAL A 160 -12.66 6.61 7.78
C VAL A 160 -12.96 6.46 6.29
N THR A 161 -11.94 6.04 5.54
CA THR A 161 -12.10 5.79 4.10
C THR A 161 -12.69 4.40 3.84
N GLY A 162 -13.36 4.20 2.71
CA GLY A 162 -13.82 2.87 2.28
C GLY A 162 -12.69 1.84 2.22
N ALA A 163 -11.49 2.28 1.82
CA ALA A 163 -10.30 1.41 1.82
C ALA A 163 -9.88 0.97 3.24
N THR A 164 -10.00 1.85 4.25
CA THR A 164 -9.70 1.51 5.64
C THR A 164 -10.73 0.52 6.19
N MET A 165 -12.03 0.76 5.94
CA MET A 165 -13.08 -0.18 6.33
C MET A 165 -12.92 -1.54 5.67
N ALA A 166 -12.63 -1.56 4.36
CA ALA A 166 -12.36 -2.79 3.63
C ALA A 166 -11.16 -3.56 4.18
N LYS A 167 -10.06 -2.88 4.55
CA LYS A 167 -8.90 -3.52 5.17
C LYS A 167 -9.23 -4.17 6.52
N ASN A 168 -10.10 -3.55 7.31
CA ASN A 168 -10.56 -4.12 8.57
C ASN A 168 -11.41 -5.39 8.34
N ASP A 169 -12.41 -5.31 7.45
CA ASP A 169 -13.21 -6.48 7.06
C ASP A 169 -12.30 -7.60 6.51
N ILE A 170 -11.30 -7.25 5.70
CA ILE A 170 -10.31 -8.19 5.14
C ILE A 170 -9.46 -8.85 6.23
N ALA A 171 -9.05 -8.08 7.25
CA ALA A 171 -8.28 -8.65 8.36
C ALA A 171 -9.07 -9.76 9.07
N GLU A 172 -10.35 -9.53 9.37
CA GLU A 172 -11.23 -10.55 9.95
C GLU A 172 -11.39 -11.78 9.06
N ILE A 173 -11.55 -11.56 7.74
CA ILE A 173 -11.66 -12.67 6.77
C ILE A 173 -10.39 -13.51 6.72
N ILE A 174 -9.21 -12.87 6.82
CA ILE A 174 -7.92 -13.57 6.88
C ILE A 174 -7.80 -14.38 8.18
N GLU A 175 -8.20 -13.81 9.33
CA GLU A 175 -8.19 -14.53 10.61
C GLU A 175 -9.11 -15.75 10.58
N ASP A 176 -10.30 -15.62 10.01
CA ASP A 176 -11.25 -16.73 9.85
C ASP A 176 -10.68 -17.85 8.96
N LEU A 177 -10.08 -17.50 7.80
CA LEU A 177 -9.42 -18.50 6.95
C LEU A 177 -8.31 -19.20 7.72
N TYR A 178 -7.45 -18.42 8.37
CA TYR A 178 -6.31 -18.91 9.10
C TYR A 178 -6.75 -19.83 10.25
N GLY A 179 -7.72 -19.41 11.05
CA GLY A 179 -8.29 -20.22 12.13
C GLY A 179 -9.01 -21.50 11.64
N SER A 180 -9.52 -21.51 10.39
CA SER A 180 -10.10 -22.73 9.81
C SER A 180 -9.08 -23.76 9.36
N LEU A 181 -7.84 -23.34 9.07
CA LEU A 181 -6.75 -24.17 8.55
C LEU A 181 -5.73 -24.58 9.63
N ILE A 182 -5.66 -23.83 10.73
CA ILE A 182 -4.58 -23.90 11.70
C ILE A 182 -5.14 -23.94 13.13
N HIS A 183 -4.50 -24.74 13.96
CA HIS A 183 -4.66 -24.71 15.42
C HIS A 183 -3.82 -23.56 15.98
N THR A 184 -4.44 -22.39 16.18
CA THR A 184 -3.74 -21.16 16.61
C THR A 184 -3.01 -21.35 17.94
N GLU A 185 -3.63 -22.02 18.92
CA GLU A 185 -3.04 -22.34 20.23
C GLU A 185 -1.72 -23.12 20.08
N LYS A 186 -1.70 -24.16 19.25
CA LYS A 186 -0.50 -24.96 18.99
C LYS A 186 0.58 -24.16 18.26
N LEU A 187 0.16 -23.28 17.35
CA LEU A 187 1.08 -22.41 16.62
C LEU A 187 1.76 -21.41 17.55
N ASP A 188 1.03 -20.86 18.51
CA ASP A 188 1.58 -19.91 19.47
C ASP A 188 2.50 -20.61 20.48
N GLU A 189 2.16 -21.80 20.91
CA GLU A 189 3.03 -22.65 21.73
C GLU A 189 4.34 -22.98 21.03
N LEU A 190 4.28 -23.42 19.75
CA LEU A 190 5.47 -23.69 18.93
C LEU A 190 6.30 -22.42 18.72
N THR A 191 5.64 -21.28 18.51
CA THR A 191 6.34 -19.99 18.34
C THR A 191 7.09 -19.60 19.60
N ALA A 192 6.49 -19.81 20.78
CA ALA A 192 7.13 -19.56 22.06
C ALA A 192 8.34 -20.47 22.28
N MET A 193 8.21 -21.76 21.96
CA MET A 193 9.32 -22.73 22.05
C MET A 193 10.51 -22.33 21.16
N VAL A 194 10.26 -21.95 19.91
CA VAL A 194 11.30 -21.51 18.95
C VAL A 194 11.98 -20.21 19.40
N ASN A 195 11.23 -19.28 19.98
CA ASN A 195 11.79 -18.03 20.48
C ASN A 195 12.70 -18.24 21.71
N LEU A 196 12.40 -19.23 22.53
CA LEU A 196 13.23 -19.61 23.69
C LEU A 196 14.48 -20.40 23.27
N ASN A 197 14.37 -21.26 22.28
CA ASN A 197 15.46 -22.06 21.76
C ASN A 197 15.30 -22.27 20.24
N PRO A 198 16.05 -21.54 19.38
CA PRO A 198 15.94 -21.64 17.93
C PRO A 198 16.28 -23.05 17.36
N ASP A 199 17.09 -23.83 18.08
CA ASP A 199 17.54 -25.16 17.69
C ASP A 199 16.68 -26.30 18.30
N VAL A 200 15.52 -25.94 18.88
CA VAL A 200 14.65 -26.94 19.50
C VAL A 200 14.20 -27.99 18.46
N LYS A 201 14.37 -29.25 18.79
CA LYS A 201 13.81 -30.39 18.04
C LYS A 201 12.58 -30.88 18.78
N ILE A 202 11.46 -31.02 18.06
CA ILE A 202 10.23 -31.55 18.63
C ILE A 202 10.43 -33.05 18.84
N GLN A 203 10.21 -33.53 20.08
CA GLN A 203 10.27 -34.95 20.38
C GLN A 203 9.17 -35.70 19.61
N PRO A 204 9.48 -36.91 19.07
CA PRO A 204 8.53 -37.69 18.26
C PRO A 204 7.18 -37.94 18.96
N GLU A 205 7.18 -38.08 20.27
CA GLU A 205 5.98 -38.30 21.09
C GLU A 205 5.02 -37.08 21.07
N ASN A 206 5.55 -35.87 20.95
CA ASN A 206 4.81 -34.64 20.94
C ASN A 206 4.44 -34.14 19.53
N MET A 207 5.01 -34.75 18.48
CA MET A 207 4.80 -34.32 17.09
C MET A 207 3.33 -34.28 16.70
N ASN A 208 2.55 -35.31 17.03
CA ASN A 208 1.12 -35.35 16.69
C ASN A 208 0.29 -34.34 17.47
N ASN A 209 0.64 -34.11 18.74
CA ASN A 209 -0.09 -33.19 19.60
C ASN A 209 0.13 -31.71 19.24
N LEU A 210 1.35 -31.39 18.76
CA LEU A 210 1.76 -30.03 18.41
C LEU A 210 1.58 -29.69 16.92
N PHE A 211 1.18 -30.67 16.09
CA PHE A 211 1.02 -30.42 14.64
C PHE A 211 0.03 -29.29 14.37
N PRO A 212 0.42 -28.20 13.66
CA PRO A 212 -0.34 -26.99 13.63
C PRO A 212 -1.49 -26.98 12.62
N LEU A 213 -1.47 -27.84 11.59
CA LEU A 213 -2.49 -27.82 10.55
C LEU A 213 -3.72 -28.63 10.95
N LYS A 214 -4.90 -28.11 10.58
CA LYS A 214 -6.19 -28.78 10.70
C LYS A 214 -6.49 -29.62 9.47
N GLY A 215 -7.09 -30.76 9.65
CA GLY A 215 -7.66 -31.54 8.55
C GLY A 215 -8.82 -30.81 7.89
N VAL A 216 -8.75 -30.63 6.58
CA VAL A 216 -9.78 -29.96 5.80
C VAL A 216 -10.46 -30.98 4.88
N TRP A 217 -11.80 -31.07 4.93
CA TRP A 217 -12.55 -31.99 4.08
C TRP A 217 -12.53 -31.53 2.61
N ASN A 218 -12.89 -30.27 2.33
CA ASN A 218 -13.01 -29.73 0.98
C ASN A 218 -12.18 -28.45 0.82
N LYS A 219 -10.99 -28.58 0.19
CA LYS A 219 -10.07 -27.46 -0.04
C LYS A 219 -10.70 -26.34 -0.90
N LYS A 220 -11.47 -26.70 -1.95
CA LYS A 220 -12.08 -25.73 -2.86
C LYS A 220 -13.08 -24.85 -2.14
N LEU A 221 -13.90 -25.43 -1.25
CA LEU A 221 -14.88 -24.67 -0.48
C LEU A 221 -14.23 -23.57 0.39
N HIS A 222 -13.05 -23.80 0.98
CA HIS A 222 -12.36 -22.81 1.80
C HIS A 222 -11.82 -21.66 0.95
N ALA A 223 -11.19 -21.95 -0.20
CA ALA A 223 -10.69 -20.93 -1.12
C ALA A 223 -11.84 -20.10 -1.72
N ASP A 224 -12.87 -20.74 -2.25
CA ASP A 224 -14.03 -20.08 -2.82
C ASP A 224 -14.76 -19.17 -1.81
N LYS A 225 -14.95 -19.66 -0.58
CA LYS A 225 -15.56 -18.88 0.51
C LYS A 225 -14.73 -17.64 0.84
N PHE A 226 -13.42 -17.77 0.93
CA PHE A 226 -12.51 -16.67 1.19
C PHE A 226 -12.58 -15.63 0.06
N ILE A 227 -12.39 -16.06 -1.19
CA ILE A 227 -12.42 -15.20 -2.38
C ILE A 227 -13.75 -14.44 -2.47
N LYS A 228 -14.87 -15.13 -2.25
CA LYS A 228 -16.20 -14.51 -2.27
C LYS A 228 -16.32 -13.42 -1.19
N ARG A 229 -15.87 -13.68 0.03
CA ARG A 229 -15.92 -12.72 1.13
C ARG A 229 -15.07 -11.49 0.85
N ILE A 230 -13.87 -11.65 0.30
CA ILE A 230 -13.01 -10.53 -0.11
C ILE A 230 -13.71 -9.65 -1.16
N LYS A 231 -14.28 -10.25 -2.20
CA LYS A 231 -15.04 -9.51 -3.22
C LYS A 231 -16.19 -8.71 -2.61
N ILE A 232 -16.92 -9.30 -1.67
CA ILE A 232 -18.02 -8.63 -0.97
C ILE A 232 -17.48 -7.47 -0.11
N ALA A 233 -16.41 -7.67 0.66
CA ALA A 233 -15.80 -6.62 1.49
C ALA A 233 -15.37 -5.40 0.67
N VAL A 234 -14.72 -5.62 -0.47
CA VAL A 234 -14.32 -4.55 -1.39
C VAL A 234 -15.54 -3.77 -1.91
N ARG A 235 -16.56 -4.47 -2.39
CA ARG A 235 -17.78 -3.84 -2.93
C ARG A 235 -18.62 -3.14 -1.89
N LYS A 236 -18.83 -3.76 -0.72
CA LYS A 236 -19.59 -3.20 0.42
C LYS A 236 -19.03 -1.85 0.87
N ASN A 237 -17.70 -1.71 0.86
CA ASN A 237 -17.01 -0.51 1.31
C ASN A 237 -16.72 0.51 0.17
N ASN A 238 -17.37 0.38 -0.98
CA ASN A 238 -17.21 1.28 -2.14
C ASN A 238 -15.73 1.58 -2.47
N THR A 239 -14.88 0.55 -2.41
CA THR A 239 -13.45 0.67 -2.72
C THR A 239 -13.08 -0.21 -3.90
N THR A 240 -11.86 -0.03 -4.41
CA THR A 240 -11.33 -0.82 -5.52
C THR A 240 -10.29 -1.83 -5.02
N PHE A 241 -10.10 -2.91 -5.78
CA PHE A 241 -9.23 -4.00 -5.36
C PHE A 241 -7.76 -3.59 -5.24
N ASP A 242 -7.30 -2.69 -6.11
CA ASP A 242 -5.93 -2.15 -6.13
C ASP A 242 -5.54 -1.40 -4.83
N LEU A 243 -6.50 -0.76 -4.16
CA LEU A 243 -6.26 -0.05 -2.90
C LEU A 243 -6.05 -0.99 -1.70
N VAL A 244 -6.53 -2.23 -1.78
CA VAL A 244 -6.44 -3.21 -0.69
C VAL A 244 -5.51 -4.39 -1.00
N SER A 245 -5.20 -4.66 -2.26
CA SER A 245 -4.43 -5.82 -2.71
C SER A 245 -3.04 -5.92 -2.08
N SER A 246 -2.32 -4.81 -1.96
CA SER A 246 -1.00 -4.77 -1.33
C SER A 246 -1.02 -5.15 0.15
N TYR A 247 -2.06 -4.74 0.87
CA TYR A 247 -2.29 -5.15 2.26
C TYR A 247 -2.63 -6.65 2.32
N LEU A 248 -3.61 -7.07 1.52
CA LEU A 248 -4.12 -8.43 1.47
C LEU A 248 -3.01 -9.46 1.18
N ILE A 249 -2.23 -9.25 0.11
CA ILE A 249 -1.15 -10.17 -0.28
C ILE A 249 -0.03 -10.21 0.77
N SER A 250 0.30 -9.07 1.39
CA SER A 250 1.34 -8.98 2.42
C SER A 250 0.91 -9.67 3.71
N ALA A 251 -0.34 -9.49 4.13
CA ALA A 251 -0.88 -10.11 5.34
C ALA A 251 -0.95 -11.64 5.21
N ILE A 252 -1.45 -12.14 4.08
CA ILE A 252 -1.51 -13.59 3.80
C ILE A 252 -0.10 -14.18 3.74
N LYS A 253 0.84 -13.54 3.02
CA LYS A 253 2.24 -13.98 2.96
C LYS A 253 2.85 -14.09 4.36
N SER A 254 2.69 -13.07 5.20
CA SER A 254 3.27 -13.04 6.55
C SER A 254 2.80 -14.22 7.39
N LYS A 255 1.49 -14.48 7.40
CA LYS A 255 0.90 -15.62 8.11
C LYS A 255 1.37 -16.98 7.56
N PHE A 256 1.42 -17.10 6.25
CA PHE A 256 1.87 -18.30 5.58
C PHE A 256 3.34 -18.62 5.89
N PHE A 257 4.21 -17.62 5.84
CA PHE A 257 5.63 -17.81 6.16
C PHE A 257 5.85 -18.24 7.61
N LYS A 258 5.06 -17.70 8.56
CA LYS A 258 5.08 -18.15 9.95
C LYS A 258 4.77 -19.67 10.04
N VAL A 259 3.76 -20.13 9.31
CA VAL A 259 3.38 -21.55 9.31
C VAL A 259 4.42 -22.42 8.66
N ILE A 260 4.91 -22.06 7.46
CA ILE A 260 5.97 -22.84 6.77
C ILE A 260 7.22 -22.99 7.63
N ARG A 261 7.64 -21.91 8.30
CA ARG A 261 8.81 -21.94 9.18
C ARG A 261 8.66 -23.00 10.26
N LEU A 262 7.49 -23.08 10.88
CA LEU A 262 7.21 -24.04 11.94
C LEU A 262 7.03 -25.47 11.37
N LEU A 263 6.39 -25.63 10.20
CA LEU A 263 6.24 -26.94 9.55
C LEU A 263 7.58 -27.61 9.21
N ARG A 264 8.65 -26.82 9.01
CA ARG A 264 10.02 -27.38 8.79
C ARG A 264 10.56 -28.19 9.95
N MET A 265 9.96 -28.06 11.14
CA MET A 265 10.36 -28.80 12.35
C MET A 265 9.68 -30.16 12.46
N PHE A 266 8.73 -30.48 11.59
CA PHE A 266 7.94 -31.69 11.63
C PHE A 266 8.38 -32.66 10.54
N ASP A 267 8.37 -33.96 10.88
CA ASP A 267 8.26 -35.01 9.88
C ASP A 267 6.81 -35.04 9.39
N LEU A 268 6.64 -34.93 8.08
CA LEU A 268 5.32 -34.88 7.46
C LEU A 268 4.75 -36.25 7.09
N SER A 269 5.44 -37.33 7.43
CA SER A 269 5.00 -38.71 7.17
C SER A 269 3.63 -38.95 7.85
N GLY A 270 2.65 -39.38 7.06
CA GLY A 270 1.26 -39.54 7.50
C GLY A 270 0.45 -38.21 7.63
N LYS A 271 1.02 -37.09 7.21
CA LYS A 271 0.38 -35.76 7.20
C LYS A 271 0.35 -35.14 5.80
N GLU A 272 0.65 -35.91 4.77
CA GLU A 272 0.82 -35.46 3.39
C GLU A 272 -0.46 -34.81 2.84
N ASP A 273 -1.62 -35.44 3.04
CA ASP A 273 -2.91 -34.94 2.55
C ASP A 273 -3.29 -33.60 3.21
N ILE A 274 -3.09 -33.46 4.52
CA ILE A 274 -3.38 -32.23 5.25
C ILE A 274 -2.46 -31.11 4.75
N THR A 275 -1.18 -31.40 4.63
CA THR A 275 -0.17 -30.45 4.15
C THR A 275 -0.45 -30.03 2.71
N TYR A 276 -0.76 -30.98 1.82
CA TYR A 276 -1.14 -30.71 0.44
C TYR A 276 -2.37 -29.79 0.35
N LYS A 277 -3.43 -30.08 1.10
CA LYS A 277 -4.64 -29.28 1.11
C LYS A 277 -4.37 -27.85 1.58
N PHE A 278 -3.53 -27.67 2.60
CA PHE A 278 -3.11 -26.37 3.09
C PHE A 278 -2.40 -25.55 1.99
N PHE A 279 -1.38 -26.12 1.33
CA PHE A 279 -0.67 -25.45 0.23
C PHE A 279 -1.59 -25.19 -0.97
N SER A 280 -2.51 -26.09 -1.28
CA SER A 280 -3.46 -25.93 -2.39
C SER A 280 -4.40 -24.76 -2.16
N ILE A 281 -4.95 -24.61 -0.94
CA ILE A 281 -5.83 -23.48 -0.58
C ILE A 281 -5.04 -22.18 -0.62
N PHE A 282 -3.84 -22.18 -0.05
CA PHE A 282 -2.98 -21.00 -0.06
C PHE A 282 -2.65 -20.56 -1.49
N ASN A 283 -2.21 -21.47 -2.34
CA ASN A 283 -1.88 -21.18 -3.73
C ASN A 283 -3.08 -20.60 -4.48
N GLU A 284 -4.26 -21.20 -4.36
CA GLU A 284 -5.47 -20.71 -5.02
C GLU A 284 -5.82 -19.28 -4.59
N VAL A 285 -5.71 -19.00 -3.29
CA VAL A 285 -5.98 -17.67 -2.75
C VAL A 285 -4.93 -16.64 -3.20
N ILE A 286 -3.64 -16.94 -3.07
CA ILE A 286 -2.57 -15.98 -3.35
C ILE A 286 -2.47 -15.65 -4.85
N PHE A 287 -2.65 -16.65 -5.72
CA PHE A 287 -2.62 -16.44 -7.17
C PHE A 287 -3.89 -15.76 -7.67
N PHE A 288 -5.06 -16.01 -7.06
CA PHE A 288 -6.25 -15.22 -7.34
C PHE A 288 -6.02 -13.72 -7.04
N ILE A 289 -5.43 -13.40 -5.88
CA ILE A 289 -5.14 -12.00 -5.52
C ILE A 289 -4.17 -11.38 -6.52
N TYR A 290 -3.15 -12.12 -6.92
CA TYR A 290 -2.18 -11.68 -7.92
C TYR A 290 -2.82 -11.43 -9.28
N ALA A 291 -3.68 -12.31 -9.74
CA ALA A 291 -4.42 -12.17 -11.01
C ALA A 291 -5.32 -10.92 -11.04
N MET A 292 -5.80 -10.47 -9.89
CA MET A 292 -6.65 -9.27 -9.79
C MET A 292 -5.87 -7.95 -9.83
N ASP A 293 -4.55 -7.97 -9.59
CA ASP A 293 -3.73 -6.77 -9.55
C ASP A 293 -2.26 -7.08 -9.88
N PHE A 294 -1.90 -6.98 -11.16
CA PHE A 294 -0.54 -7.21 -11.67
C PHE A 294 0.33 -5.96 -11.53
N ARG A 295 0.92 -5.76 -10.36
CA ARG A 295 1.90 -4.68 -10.15
C ARG A 295 3.27 -5.26 -9.80
N VAL A 296 4.35 -4.52 -10.06
CA VAL A 296 5.74 -4.92 -9.76
C VAL A 296 5.90 -5.39 -8.32
N ARG A 297 5.28 -4.69 -7.36
CA ARG A 297 5.32 -5.06 -5.94
C ARG A 297 4.70 -6.42 -5.68
N GLN A 298 3.54 -6.72 -6.27
CA GLN A 298 2.86 -7.99 -6.12
C GLN A 298 3.66 -9.12 -6.77
N THR A 299 4.22 -8.89 -7.96
CA THR A 299 5.10 -9.84 -8.64
C THR A 299 6.32 -10.20 -7.78
N TYR A 300 6.94 -9.20 -7.14
CA TYR A 300 8.05 -9.45 -6.21
C TYR A 300 7.62 -10.30 -5.01
N ILE A 301 6.45 -10.02 -4.41
CA ILE A 301 5.93 -10.81 -3.29
C ILE A 301 5.65 -12.25 -3.72
N ILE A 302 5.02 -12.45 -4.88
CA ILE A 302 4.75 -13.79 -5.43
C ILE A 302 6.03 -14.55 -5.69
N SER A 303 7.06 -13.93 -6.25
CA SER A 303 8.37 -14.56 -6.45
C SER A 303 8.95 -15.06 -5.13
N GLN A 304 8.86 -14.28 -4.05
CA GLN A 304 9.30 -14.70 -2.73
C GLN A 304 8.47 -15.89 -2.20
N VAL A 305 7.17 -15.90 -2.42
CA VAL A 305 6.28 -17.02 -2.03
C VAL A 305 6.67 -18.29 -2.77
N ILE A 306 6.87 -18.23 -4.08
CA ILE A 306 7.29 -19.39 -4.89
C ILE A 306 8.64 -19.94 -4.43
N LEU A 307 9.61 -19.05 -4.17
CA LEU A 307 10.93 -19.44 -3.67
C LEU A 307 10.84 -20.13 -2.31
N GLU A 308 10.00 -19.62 -1.39
CA GLU A 308 9.81 -20.20 -0.08
C GLU A 308 9.13 -21.59 -0.14
N ILE A 309 8.11 -21.74 -0.99
CA ILE A 309 7.46 -23.02 -1.23
C ILE A 309 8.46 -24.04 -1.81
N ASN A 310 9.26 -23.65 -2.81
CA ASN A 310 10.27 -24.51 -3.40
C ASN A 310 11.36 -24.90 -2.39
N SER A 311 11.82 -23.95 -1.58
CA SER A 311 12.77 -24.20 -0.50
C SER A 311 12.23 -25.17 0.55
N PHE A 312 10.95 -25.05 0.90
CA PHE A 312 10.27 -25.97 1.79
C PHE A 312 10.16 -27.36 1.16
N ALA A 313 9.65 -27.46 -0.06
CA ALA A 313 9.43 -28.71 -0.77
C ALA A 313 10.73 -29.50 -0.96
N ASN A 314 11.84 -28.83 -1.30
CA ASN A 314 13.16 -29.51 -1.48
C ASN A 314 13.71 -30.18 -0.23
N LYS A 315 13.20 -29.83 0.96
CA LYS A 315 13.63 -30.42 2.25
C LYS A 315 12.72 -31.57 2.70
N GLN A 316 11.66 -31.87 1.97
CA GLN A 316 10.71 -32.93 2.27
C GLN A 316 10.96 -34.17 1.45
N ALA A 317 10.32 -35.29 1.83
CA ALA A 317 10.34 -36.51 1.06
C ALA A 317 9.91 -36.28 -0.41
N SER A 318 10.44 -37.10 -1.34
CA SER A 318 10.28 -36.89 -2.79
C SER A 318 8.82 -36.71 -3.23
N ASP A 319 7.93 -37.55 -2.71
CA ASP A 319 6.52 -37.59 -3.11
C ASP A 319 5.75 -36.31 -2.72
N ILE A 320 5.96 -35.82 -1.49
CA ILE A 320 5.37 -34.54 -1.01
C ILE A 320 5.94 -33.37 -1.79
N SER A 321 7.25 -33.39 -2.01
CA SER A 321 7.97 -32.36 -2.75
C SER A 321 7.40 -32.16 -4.16
N GLU A 322 7.23 -33.24 -4.91
CA GLU A 322 6.72 -33.22 -6.28
C GLU A 322 5.29 -32.70 -6.34
N VAL A 323 4.42 -33.17 -5.44
CA VAL A 323 3.01 -32.78 -5.39
C VAL A 323 2.85 -31.30 -5.06
N ILE A 324 3.62 -30.75 -4.10
CA ILE A 324 3.56 -29.32 -3.75
C ILE A 324 4.04 -28.46 -4.91
N LYS A 325 5.18 -28.80 -5.54
CA LYS A 325 5.73 -28.06 -6.68
C LYS A 325 4.79 -28.05 -7.87
N LYS A 326 4.23 -29.21 -8.23
CA LYS A 326 3.27 -29.34 -9.32
C LYS A 326 2.01 -28.49 -9.05
N ASN A 327 1.47 -28.53 -7.83
CA ASN A 327 0.32 -27.71 -7.46
C ASN A 327 0.63 -26.22 -7.59
N THR A 328 1.78 -25.76 -7.11
CA THR A 328 2.20 -24.36 -7.19
C THR A 328 2.34 -23.90 -8.64
N LEU A 329 2.98 -24.71 -9.49
CA LEU A 329 3.15 -24.42 -10.91
C LEU A 329 1.79 -24.34 -11.62
N MET A 330 0.90 -25.31 -11.39
CA MET A 330 -0.43 -25.30 -12.00
C MET A 330 -1.27 -24.10 -11.57
N SER A 331 -1.25 -23.73 -10.29
CA SER A 331 -1.95 -22.54 -9.79
C SER A 331 -1.39 -21.25 -10.37
N PHE A 332 -0.08 -21.17 -10.58
CA PHE A 332 0.56 -20.02 -11.22
C PHE A 332 0.19 -19.89 -12.71
N LEU A 333 0.17 -21.01 -13.44
CA LEU A 333 -0.17 -21.01 -14.87
C LEU A 333 -1.64 -20.69 -15.14
N CYS A 334 -2.52 -20.87 -14.15
CA CYS A 334 -3.95 -20.56 -14.25
C CYS A 334 -4.28 -19.12 -13.78
N ALA A 335 -3.33 -18.39 -13.20
CA ALA A 335 -3.50 -17.00 -12.75
C ALA A 335 -3.10 -16.00 -13.83
#